data_ee0243cfec0b03e577c0e538a39c209a
#
_entry.id   ee0243cfec0b03e577c0e538a39c209a
#
_cell.length_a   1.000
_cell.length_b   1.000
_cell.length_c   1.000
_cell.angle_alpha   90.00
_cell.angle_beta   90.00
_cell.angle_gamma   90.00
#
_symmetry.space_group_name_H-M   'P 1'
#
loop_
_entity.id
_entity.type
_entity.pdbx_description
1 polymer ?
#
loop_
_entity_poly.entity_id
_entity_poly.type
_entity_poly.pdbx_seq_one_letter_code
_entity_poly.pdbx_strand_id
1 'polypeptide(L)'
;MLTSSFFVQNLKVSDLWNLETIGITDDGRSLTKEIEDELAREQFLSYLSRNEEGRYSEGLPWTPPEIPTNRHVAETRLFSVTRKLRNLRKYHAYDQIFRDWLDEGIIEKVPENDLYKRSHYLPHHPVFKPESLTTQIRPVFDASSKTGRAPSLNDCLFSGPNLIEQIPLVLLRFRENAIGVTSDIKRACLQIELREPVRDFLRFLWWENEKIQEFRHNRVVFGVTCSPYLLGAVLGYHLSHVPKELKEMANKLQKALYVDNCVTSVSDNNELNEFIVQSTNVLAEANMNLRMWCWGPFEATNQDVTCNVNIEQDVNPVIPVLGLKWDRTDDTLVIAPKLEAKLESPTKRKILSLTQGIFDPLGFLAPALLPAKLLVQ
;
A
#
# COMPACT_ATOMS: atom_id res chain seq x y z
N MET A 1 19.72 -37.20 -28.19
CA MET A 1 20.81 -36.24 -28.48
C MET A 1 20.23 -35.15 -29.38
N LEU A 2 19.84 -34.02 -28.82
CA LEU A 2 19.42 -32.83 -29.57
C LEU A 2 20.58 -31.84 -29.50
N THR A 3 21.32 -31.71 -30.59
CA THR A 3 22.36 -30.72 -30.79
C THR A 3 21.68 -29.40 -31.17
N SER A 4 21.62 -28.47 -30.23
CA SER A 4 21.26 -27.07 -30.53
C SER A 4 22.47 -26.38 -31.13
N SER A 5 22.44 -26.10 -32.45
CA SER A 5 23.43 -25.26 -33.11
C SER A 5 23.17 -23.81 -32.76
N PHE A 6 24.06 -23.18 -31.99
CA PHE A 6 24.11 -21.74 -31.81
C PHE A 6 24.57 -21.10 -33.11
N PHE A 7 23.70 -20.36 -33.79
CA PHE A 7 24.10 -19.44 -34.85
C PHE A 7 24.74 -18.22 -34.20
N VAL A 8 26.05 -18.10 -34.30
CA VAL A 8 26.78 -16.88 -33.95
C VAL A 8 26.58 -15.91 -35.11
N GLN A 9 25.56 -15.05 -35.04
CA GLN A 9 25.52 -13.85 -35.86
C GLN A 9 26.50 -12.82 -35.29
N ASN A 10 27.14 -12.02 -36.13
CA ASN A 10 28.01 -10.90 -35.71
C ASN A 10 27.17 -9.81 -35.03
N LEU A 11 26.86 -10.01 -33.78
CA LEU A 11 26.16 -9.03 -32.94
C LEU A 11 27.12 -7.89 -32.60
N LYS A 12 26.70 -6.65 -32.85
CA LYS A 12 27.42 -5.47 -32.37
C LYS A 12 27.27 -5.40 -30.86
N VAL A 13 28.26 -4.84 -30.15
CA VAL A 13 28.21 -4.66 -28.68
C VAL A 13 26.96 -3.88 -28.25
N SER A 14 26.46 -2.98 -29.09
CA SER A 14 25.19 -2.25 -28.89
C SER A 14 23.95 -3.16 -28.84
N ASP A 15 24.00 -4.32 -29.51
CA ASP A 15 22.85 -5.22 -29.58
C ASP A 15 22.69 -6.04 -28.30
N LEU A 16 23.75 -6.12 -27.46
CA LEU A 16 23.70 -6.74 -26.14
C LEU A 16 22.81 -5.99 -25.15
N TRP A 17 22.50 -4.73 -25.44
CA TRP A 17 21.61 -3.90 -24.62
C TRP A 17 20.16 -3.95 -25.08
N ASN A 18 19.87 -4.58 -26.21
CA ASN A 18 18.51 -4.80 -26.68
C ASN A 18 17.95 -6.06 -26.02
N LEU A 19 16.93 -5.89 -25.16
CA LEU A 19 16.25 -6.98 -24.45
C LEU A 19 15.75 -8.07 -25.40
N GLU A 20 15.34 -7.71 -26.61
CA GLU A 20 14.90 -8.61 -27.68
C GLU A 20 16.02 -9.58 -28.12
N THR A 21 17.29 -9.13 -28.10
CA THR A 21 18.44 -9.91 -28.52
C THR A 21 18.78 -11.03 -27.52
N ILE A 22 18.42 -10.87 -26.24
CA ILE A 22 18.58 -11.86 -25.20
C ILE A 22 17.29 -12.70 -24.97
N GLY A 23 16.35 -12.62 -25.92
CA GLY A 23 15.12 -13.42 -25.90
C GLY A 23 14.04 -12.91 -24.95
N ILE A 24 14.20 -11.69 -24.42
CA ILE A 24 13.16 -10.96 -23.71
C ILE A 24 12.39 -10.20 -24.77
N THR A 25 11.46 -10.87 -25.44
CA THR A 25 10.49 -10.22 -26.32
C THR A 25 9.39 -9.66 -25.43
N ASP A 26 9.08 -8.37 -25.61
CA ASP A 26 7.82 -7.80 -25.17
C ASP A 26 6.70 -8.48 -25.98
N ASP A 27 6.17 -9.56 -25.43
CA ASP A 27 4.92 -10.16 -25.93
C ASP A 27 3.89 -9.03 -25.93
N GLY A 28 3.29 -8.64 -27.02
CA GLY A 28 2.34 -7.54 -27.23
C GLY A 28 1.40 -7.11 -26.07
N ARG A 29 1.75 -7.49 -24.85
CA ARG A 29 1.16 -7.11 -23.56
C ARG A 29 1.49 -5.68 -23.17
N SER A 30 2.58 -5.06 -23.69
CA SER A 30 2.93 -3.68 -23.34
C SER A 30 1.95 -2.68 -23.94
N LEU A 31 1.56 -2.86 -25.21
CA LEU A 31 0.54 -2.04 -25.84
C LEU A 31 -0.83 -2.21 -25.17
N THR A 32 -1.18 -3.43 -24.77
CA THR A 32 -2.41 -3.72 -24.02
C THR A 32 -2.38 -3.07 -22.65
N LYS A 33 -1.23 -3.08 -21.96
CA LYS A 33 -1.04 -2.47 -20.66
C LYS A 33 -1.14 -0.94 -20.70
N GLU A 34 -0.54 -0.31 -21.69
CA GLU A 34 -0.64 1.14 -21.89
C GLU A 34 -2.09 1.58 -22.12
N ILE A 35 -2.85 0.83 -22.94
CA ILE A 35 -4.26 1.09 -23.16
C ILE A 35 -5.08 0.91 -21.87
N GLU A 36 -4.82 -0.17 -21.11
CA GLU A 36 -5.48 -0.40 -19.82
C GLU A 36 -5.18 0.73 -18.81
N ASP A 37 -3.94 1.19 -18.77
CA ASP A 37 -3.51 2.27 -17.88
C ASP A 37 -4.17 3.61 -18.28
N GLU A 38 -4.35 3.87 -19.57
CA GLU A 38 -5.05 5.06 -20.05
C GLU A 38 -6.55 5.00 -19.75
N LEU A 39 -7.20 3.86 -19.99
CA LEU A 39 -8.60 3.64 -19.62
C LEU A 39 -8.82 3.81 -18.11
N ALA A 40 -7.88 3.31 -17.29
CA ALA A 40 -7.94 3.51 -15.85
C ALA A 40 -7.86 4.99 -15.45
N ARG A 41 -7.02 5.79 -16.17
CA ARG A 41 -6.90 7.25 -15.95
C ARG A 41 -8.17 7.99 -16.38
N GLU A 42 -8.73 7.66 -17.54
CA GLU A 42 -9.97 8.26 -18.03
C GLU A 42 -11.13 7.99 -17.07
N GLN A 43 -11.27 6.75 -16.59
CA GLN A 43 -12.28 6.39 -15.60
C GLN A 43 -12.06 7.14 -14.29
N PHE A 44 -10.83 7.21 -13.79
CA PHE A 44 -10.48 7.96 -12.60
C PHE A 44 -10.94 9.42 -12.73
N LEU A 45 -10.53 10.13 -13.79
CA LEU A 45 -10.90 11.53 -13.99
C LEU A 45 -12.42 11.73 -14.15
N SER A 46 -13.14 10.76 -14.72
CA SER A 46 -14.59 10.82 -14.88
C SER A 46 -15.37 10.60 -13.59
N TYR A 47 -14.78 9.85 -12.64
CA TYR A 47 -15.42 9.53 -11.36
C TYR A 47 -14.99 10.45 -10.23
N LEU A 48 -13.82 11.08 -10.35
CA LEU A 48 -13.27 11.92 -9.30
C LEU A 48 -14.22 13.07 -8.96
N SER A 49 -14.59 13.13 -7.71
CA SER A 49 -15.36 14.24 -7.15
C SER A 49 -14.86 14.57 -5.75
N ARG A 50 -15.27 15.71 -5.22
CA ARG A 50 -14.89 16.13 -3.86
C ARG A 50 -16.17 16.59 -3.14
N ASN A 51 -16.40 16.08 -1.93
CA ASN A 51 -17.56 16.47 -1.13
C ASN A 51 -17.31 17.81 -0.41
N GLU A 52 -18.34 18.35 0.24
CA GLU A 52 -18.30 19.63 0.97
C GLU A 52 -17.27 19.62 2.11
N GLU A 53 -16.97 18.46 2.67
CA GLU A 53 -15.96 18.31 3.72
C GLU A 53 -14.53 18.25 3.17
N GLY A 54 -14.35 18.33 1.86
CA GLY A 54 -13.04 18.25 1.21
C GLY A 54 -12.57 16.85 0.87
N ARG A 55 -13.32 15.80 1.20
CA ARG A 55 -12.97 14.40 0.94
C ARG A 55 -13.17 14.06 -0.53
N TYR A 56 -12.20 13.37 -1.11
CA TYR A 56 -12.32 12.82 -2.46
C TYR A 56 -13.18 11.57 -2.49
N SER A 57 -14.03 11.47 -3.52
CA SER A 57 -14.88 10.33 -3.81
C SER A 57 -14.57 9.78 -5.19
N GLU A 58 -14.48 8.45 -5.28
CA GLU A 58 -14.03 7.72 -6.46
C GLU A 58 -14.91 6.52 -6.81
N GLY A 59 -14.84 6.08 -8.08
CA GLY A 59 -15.35 4.80 -8.54
C GLY A 59 -14.30 3.72 -8.52
N LEU A 60 -14.69 2.52 -8.97
CA LEU A 60 -13.73 1.46 -9.29
C LEU A 60 -13.50 1.43 -10.80
N PRO A 61 -12.25 1.28 -11.27
CA PRO A 61 -11.93 1.21 -12.69
C PRO A 61 -12.27 -0.18 -13.26
N TRP A 62 -13.50 -0.35 -13.71
CA TRP A 62 -14.04 -1.62 -14.16
C TRP A 62 -13.51 -2.08 -15.51
N THR A 63 -13.29 -3.41 -15.61
CA THR A 63 -13.09 -4.12 -16.87
C THR A 63 -14.26 -5.10 -17.12
N PRO A 64 -14.60 -5.43 -18.38
CA PRO A 64 -15.40 -6.64 -18.63
C PRO A 64 -14.62 -7.90 -18.22
N PRO A 65 -15.26 -8.98 -17.77
CA PRO A 65 -16.69 -9.24 -17.66
C PRO A 65 -17.33 -8.81 -16.35
N GLU A 66 -18.65 -8.96 -16.30
CA GLU A 66 -19.42 -8.73 -15.08
C GLU A 66 -19.12 -9.75 -14.00
N ILE A 67 -18.94 -9.29 -12.76
CA ILE A 67 -18.66 -10.15 -11.62
C ILE A 67 -19.93 -10.80 -11.05
N PRO A 68 -19.97 -12.12 -10.80
CA PRO A 68 -21.07 -12.79 -10.12
C PRO A 68 -21.02 -12.61 -8.61
N THR A 69 -22.15 -12.88 -7.95
CA THR A 69 -22.16 -12.94 -6.48
C THR A 69 -21.42 -14.18 -5.96
N ASN A 70 -20.74 -14.03 -4.84
CA ASN A 70 -19.98 -15.08 -4.19
C ASN A 70 -20.33 -15.20 -2.69
N ARG A 71 -21.56 -14.84 -2.30
CA ARG A 71 -22.02 -14.79 -0.91
C ARG A 71 -21.72 -16.07 -0.12
N HIS A 72 -21.94 -17.25 -0.71
CA HIS A 72 -21.68 -18.53 -0.09
C HIS A 72 -20.23 -18.77 0.30
N VAL A 73 -19.26 -18.24 -0.52
CA VAL A 73 -17.83 -18.29 -0.19
C VAL A 73 -17.52 -17.41 1.01
N ALA A 74 -18.10 -16.20 1.04
CA ALA A 74 -17.94 -15.28 2.16
C ALA A 74 -18.51 -15.87 3.47
N GLU A 75 -19.66 -16.52 3.44
CA GLU A 75 -20.24 -17.22 4.59
C GLU A 75 -19.34 -18.34 5.12
N THR A 76 -18.86 -19.20 4.23
CA THR A 76 -17.95 -20.31 4.61
C THR A 76 -16.68 -19.79 5.28
N ARG A 77 -16.11 -18.70 4.73
CA ARG A 77 -14.93 -18.04 5.29
C ARG A 77 -15.24 -17.36 6.61
N LEU A 78 -16.40 -16.72 6.77
CA LEU A 78 -16.84 -16.10 8.02
C LEU A 78 -16.86 -17.11 9.18
N PHE A 79 -17.46 -18.30 9.00
CA PHE A 79 -17.47 -19.33 10.03
C PHE A 79 -16.07 -19.79 10.44
N SER A 80 -15.19 -19.95 9.45
CA SER A 80 -13.80 -20.36 9.68
C SER A 80 -13.01 -19.30 10.46
N VAL A 81 -13.15 -18.03 10.09
CA VAL A 81 -12.51 -16.89 10.77
C VAL A 81 -13.05 -16.74 12.19
N THR A 82 -14.36 -16.84 12.38
CA THR A 82 -15.00 -16.75 13.70
C THR A 82 -14.47 -17.82 14.65
N ARG A 83 -14.38 -19.07 14.18
CA ARG A 83 -13.80 -20.18 14.97
C ARG A 83 -12.36 -19.88 15.39
N LYS A 84 -11.52 -19.42 14.43
CA LYS A 84 -10.12 -19.05 14.68
C LYS A 84 -10.01 -17.93 15.73
N LEU A 85 -10.82 -16.87 15.59
CA LEU A 85 -10.81 -15.74 16.50
C LEU A 85 -11.26 -16.11 17.93
N ARG A 86 -12.27 -16.97 18.05
CA ARG A 86 -12.72 -17.49 19.35
C ARG A 86 -11.62 -18.33 20.01
N ASN A 87 -10.99 -19.23 19.28
CA ASN A 87 -9.87 -20.05 19.79
C ASN A 87 -8.69 -19.19 20.25
N LEU A 88 -8.40 -18.09 19.58
CA LEU A 88 -7.35 -17.14 19.92
C LEU A 88 -7.78 -16.12 20.98
N ARG A 89 -9.03 -16.16 21.46
CA ARG A 89 -9.62 -15.16 22.38
C ARG A 89 -9.50 -13.72 21.85
N LYS A 90 -9.56 -13.54 20.51
CA LYS A 90 -9.43 -12.24 19.84
C LYS A 90 -10.73 -11.78 19.16
N TYR A 91 -11.85 -12.51 19.38
CA TYR A 91 -13.13 -12.19 18.74
C TYR A 91 -13.62 -10.78 19.06
N HIS A 92 -13.66 -10.39 20.33
CA HIS A 92 -14.14 -9.07 20.76
C HIS A 92 -13.26 -7.93 20.24
N ALA A 93 -11.93 -8.11 20.23
CA ALA A 93 -11.02 -7.11 19.71
C ALA A 93 -11.18 -6.92 18.19
N TYR A 94 -11.52 -7.99 17.47
CA TYR A 94 -11.78 -7.91 16.03
C TYR A 94 -13.17 -7.34 15.72
N ASP A 95 -14.19 -7.69 16.52
CA ASP A 95 -15.54 -7.13 16.45
C ASP A 95 -15.53 -5.61 16.69
N GLN A 96 -14.75 -5.16 17.67
CA GLN A 96 -14.63 -3.74 17.99
C GLN A 96 -14.13 -2.92 16.79
N ILE A 97 -13.23 -3.46 15.95
CA ILE A 97 -12.76 -2.76 14.76
C ILE A 97 -13.90 -2.43 13.80
N PHE A 98 -14.84 -3.35 13.59
CA PHE A 98 -15.98 -3.10 12.71
C PHE A 98 -16.99 -2.14 13.33
N ARG A 99 -17.14 -2.14 14.65
CA ARG A 99 -17.95 -1.14 15.36
C ARG A 99 -17.36 0.26 15.20
N ASP A 100 -16.05 0.39 15.44
CA ASP A 100 -15.33 1.66 15.25
C ASP A 100 -15.45 2.14 13.79
N TRP A 101 -15.34 1.23 12.82
CA TRP A 101 -15.50 1.58 11.40
C TRP A 101 -16.92 1.99 11.03
N LEU A 102 -17.92 1.41 11.69
CA LEU A 102 -19.32 1.79 11.50
C LEU A 102 -19.57 3.20 12.05
N ASP A 103 -19.07 3.47 13.26
CA ASP A 103 -19.20 4.78 13.92
C ASP A 103 -18.45 5.88 13.15
N GLU A 104 -17.32 5.54 12.53
CA GLU A 104 -16.52 6.45 11.69
C GLU A 104 -17.04 6.57 10.24
N GLY A 105 -18.09 5.85 9.86
CA GLY A 105 -18.65 5.85 8.50
C GLY A 105 -17.71 5.26 7.43
N ILE A 106 -16.75 4.43 7.84
CA ILE A 106 -15.87 3.69 6.90
C ILE A 106 -16.65 2.56 6.23
N ILE A 107 -17.56 1.95 6.99
CA ILE A 107 -18.49 0.92 6.52
C ILE A 107 -19.91 1.34 6.88
N GLU A 108 -20.88 0.72 6.24
CA GLU A 108 -22.29 0.86 6.60
C GLU A 108 -22.99 -0.50 6.53
N LYS A 109 -24.12 -0.62 7.23
CA LYS A 109 -25.04 -1.77 7.03
C LYS A 109 -25.70 -1.62 5.67
N VAL A 110 -25.80 -2.73 4.94
CA VAL A 110 -26.55 -2.71 3.67
C VAL A 110 -28.02 -2.42 3.96
N PRO A 111 -28.58 -1.35 3.36
CA PRO A 111 -30.00 -1.05 3.52
C PRO A 111 -30.89 -2.20 3.04
N GLU A 112 -32.05 -2.41 3.66
CA GLU A 112 -32.98 -3.50 3.30
C GLU A 112 -33.36 -3.48 1.81
N ASN A 113 -33.55 -2.31 1.23
CA ASN A 113 -33.87 -2.12 -0.18
C ASN A 113 -32.72 -2.51 -1.13
N ASP A 114 -31.50 -2.56 -0.60
CA ASP A 114 -30.29 -2.87 -1.37
C ASP A 114 -29.89 -4.35 -1.26
N LEU A 115 -30.48 -5.14 -0.35
CA LEU A 115 -30.13 -6.54 -0.14
C LEU A 115 -30.28 -7.39 -1.41
N TYR A 116 -31.22 -7.04 -2.27
CA TYR A 116 -31.49 -7.76 -3.53
C TYR A 116 -30.72 -7.21 -4.73
N LYS A 117 -29.95 -6.13 -4.56
CA LYS A 117 -29.10 -5.58 -5.61
C LYS A 117 -27.99 -6.57 -5.97
N ARG A 118 -27.55 -6.48 -7.22
CA ARG A 118 -26.36 -7.19 -7.66
C ARG A 118 -25.17 -6.83 -6.78
N SER A 119 -24.50 -7.84 -6.23
CA SER A 119 -23.49 -7.62 -5.21
C SER A 119 -22.39 -8.67 -5.24
N HIS A 120 -21.21 -8.29 -4.75
CA HIS A 120 -20.08 -9.18 -4.53
C HIS A 120 -19.55 -9.02 -3.10
N TYR A 121 -19.03 -10.11 -2.53
CA TYR A 121 -18.62 -10.14 -1.13
C TYR A 121 -17.11 -10.39 -1.01
N LEU A 122 -16.47 -9.64 -0.16
CA LEU A 122 -15.06 -9.78 0.18
C LEU A 122 -14.92 -10.63 1.45
N PRO A 123 -14.48 -11.89 1.35
CA PRO A 123 -14.07 -12.63 2.53
C PRO A 123 -12.94 -11.91 3.23
N HIS A 124 -12.92 -11.94 4.56
CA HIS A 124 -11.86 -11.24 5.31
C HIS A 124 -11.23 -12.15 6.35
N HIS A 125 -10.04 -11.77 6.81
CA HIS A 125 -9.32 -12.45 7.87
C HIS A 125 -8.48 -11.47 8.69
N PRO A 126 -8.19 -11.80 9.98
CA PRO A 126 -7.33 -10.97 10.80
C PRO A 126 -5.86 -11.19 10.45
N VAL A 127 -5.11 -10.09 10.35
CA VAL A 127 -3.64 -10.07 10.38
C VAL A 127 -3.23 -9.49 11.72
N PHE A 128 -2.43 -10.25 12.46
CA PHE A 128 -1.91 -9.83 13.76
C PHE A 128 -0.52 -9.22 13.59
N LYS A 129 -0.35 -8.02 14.11
CA LYS A 129 0.94 -7.29 14.19
C LYS A 129 1.17 -6.83 15.63
N PRO A 130 1.64 -7.73 16.53
CA PRO A 130 1.82 -7.42 17.94
C PRO A 130 2.75 -6.23 18.18
N GLU A 131 3.73 -6.04 17.30
CA GLU A 131 4.74 -4.98 17.37
C GLU A 131 4.21 -3.61 16.90
N SER A 132 2.99 -3.54 16.33
CA SER A 132 2.42 -2.27 15.87
C SER A 132 1.89 -1.45 17.04
N LEU A 133 2.39 -0.23 17.18
CA LEU A 133 1.95 0.72 18.21
C LEU A 133 0.50 1.20 18.00
N THR A 134 0.05 1.25 16.75
CA THR A 134 -1.24 1.86 16.39
C THR A 134 -2.35 0.84 16.13
N THR A 135 -2.05 -0.31 15.52
CA THR A 135 -3.08 -1.27 15.10
C THR A 135 -2.53 -2.69 15.16
N GLN A 136 -2.79 -3.39 16.25
CA GLN A 136 -2.31 -4.76 16.48
C GLN A 136 -3.08 -5.82 15.68
N ILE A 137 -4.32 -5.53 15.30
CA ILE A 137 -5.18 -6.43 14.51
C ILE A 137 -5.71 -5.64 13.32
N ARG A 138 -5.51 -6.17 12.12
CA ARG A 138 -5.99 -5.55 10.88
C ARG A 138 -6.90 -6.51 10.13
N PRO A 139 -8.15 -6.14 9.82
CA PRO A 139 -8.96 -6.86 8.84
C PRO A 139 -8.32 -6.73 7.46
N VAL A 140 -8.13 -7.85 6.78
CA VAL A 140 -7.66 -7.91 5.39
C VAL A 140 -8.74 -8.57 4.56
N PHE A 141 -9.13 -7.92 3.48
CA PHE A 141 -10.20 -8.34 2.59
C PHE A 141 -9.62 -9.00 1.34
N ASP A 142 -10.19 -10.13 0.96
CA ASP A 142 -9.72 -10.95 -0.16
C ASP A 142 -10.54 -10.67 -1.42
N ALA A 143 -10.16 -9.63 -2.15
CA ALA A 143 -10.76 -9.28 -3.44
C ALA A 143 -10.35 -10.21 -4.59
N SER A 144 -9.40 -11.12 -4.35
CA SER A 144 -9.01 -12.18 -5.30
C SER A 144 -9.75 -13.51 -5.08
N SER A 145 -10.68 -13.55 -4.12
CA SER A 145 -11.50 -14.73 -3.84
C SER A 145 -12.38 -15.09 -5.04
N LYS A 146 -12.33 -16.34 -5.48
CA LYS A 146 -13.04 -16.84 -6.66
C LYS A 146 -14.09 -17.87 -6.28
N THR A 147 -15.16 -17.94 -7.05
CA THR A 147 -16.16 -19.01 -7.00
C THR A 147 -15.99 -19.91 -8.23
N GLY A 148 -15.39 -21.07 -8.02
CA GLY A 148 -15.10 -22.00 -9.12
C GLY A 148 -14.21 -21.36 -10.19
N ARG A 149 -14.73 -21.27 -11.43
CA ARG A 149 -14.03 -20.65 -12.58
C ARG A 149 -14.41 -19.19 -12.81
N ALA A 150 -15.29 -18.62 -11.99
CA ALA A 150 -15.72 -17.24 -12.14
C ALA A 150 -14.58 -16.28 -11.82
N PRO A 151 -14.57 -15.06 -12.41
CA PRO A 151 -13.57 -14.05 -12.09
C PRO A 151 -13.73 -13.56 -10.63
N SER A 152 -12.63 -13.16 -10.02
CA SER A 152 -12.64 -12.40 -8.76
C SER A 152 -12.90 -10.93 -9.02
N LEU A 153 -13.12 -10.14 -7.96
CA LEU A 153 -13.22 -8.69 -8.09
C LEU A 153 -11.96 -8.10 -8.74
N ASN A 154 -10.78 -8.55 -8.30
CA ASN A 154 -9.50 -8.07 -8.84
C ASN A 154 -9.31 -8.41 -10.33
N ASP A 155 -9.88 -9.49 -10.83
CA ASP A 155 -9.84 -9.81 -12.28
C ASP A 155 -10.77 -8.91 -13.12
N CYS A 156 -11.70 -8.21 -12.48
CA CYS A 156 -12.67 -7.33 -13.13
C CYS A 156 -12.32 -5.83 -12.99
N LEU A 157 -11.11 -5.53 -12.53
CA LEU A 157 -10.65 -4.16 -12.32
C LEU A 157 -9.32 -3.92 -13.01
N PHE A 158 -9.17 -2.77 -13.65
CA PHE A 158 -7.85 -2.28 -14.04
C PHE A 158 -7.02 -2.00 -12.79
N SER A 159 -5.77 -2.43 -12.79
CA SER A 159 -4.85 -2.10 -11.68
C SER A 159 -4.44 -0.62 -11.71
N GLY A 160 -4.54 0.00 -12.86
CA GLY A 160 -4.01 1.32 -13.16
C GLY A 160 -2.48 1.34 -13.27
N PRO A 161 -1.93 2.48 -13.70
CA PRO A 161 -0.49 2.67 -13.80
C PRO A 161 0.17 2.59 -12.43
N ASN A 162 1.40 2.10 -12.40
CA ASN A 162 2.20 2.11 -11.18
C ASN A 162 2.70 3.52 -10.89
N LEU A 163 2.08 4.19 -9.93
CA LEU A 163 2.46 5.51 -9.45
C LEU A 163 3.40 5.46 -8.24
N ILE A 164 3.80 4.26 -7.80
CA ILE A 164 4.68 4.08 -6.66
C ILE A 164 6.12 4.32 -7.10
N GLU A 165 6.78 5.25 -6.42
CA GLU A 165 8.20 5.55 -6.66
C GLU A 165 9.09 4.35 -6.26
N GLN A 166 10.28 4.26 -6.87
CA GLN A 166 11.23 3.21 -6.54
C GLN A 166 11.89 3.48 -5.17
N ILE A 167 11.92 2.47 -4.31
CA ILE A 167 12.50 2.60 -2.96
C ILE A 167 13.93 3.17 -2.96
N PRO A 168 14.86 2.75 -3.85
CA PRO A 168 16.19 3.34 -3.89
C PRO A 168 16.18 4.85 -4.12
N LEU A 169 15.31 5.37 -4.99
CA LEU A 169 15.22 6.80 -5.27
C LEU A 169 14.66 7.58 -4.06
N VAL A 170 13.68 7.01 -3.37
CA VAL A 170 13.14 7.62 -2.13
C VAL A 170 14.21 7.65 -1.05
N LEU A 171 14.96 6.55 -0.87
CA LEU A 171 16.05 6.48 0.10
C LEU A 171 17.22 7.44 -0.22
N LEU A 172 17.54 7.66 -1.50
CA LEU A 172 18.53 8.66 -1.90
C LEU A 172 18.08 10.06 -1.51
N ARG A 173 16.83 10.44 -1.81
CA ARG A 173 16.27 11.74 -1.39
C ARG A 173 16.19 11.87 0.13
N PHE A 174 15.93 10.78 0.84
CA PHE A 174 15.95 10.76 2.32
C PHE A 174 17.34 11.06 2.90
N ARG A 175 18.40 10.79 2.13
CA ARG A 175 19.81 11.03 2.52
C ARG A 175 20.44 12.22 1.82
N GLU A 176 19.67 13.01 1.07
CA GLU A 176 20.17 14.13 0.28
C GLU A 176 20.56 15.33 1.15
N ASN A 177 19.79 15.59 2.22
CA ASN A 177 19.96 16.73 3.10
C ASN A 177 20.28 16.30 4.55
N ALA A 178 20.59 17.27 5.40
CA ALA A 178 21.10 17.04 6.76
C ALA A 178 20.07 16.40 7.71
N ILE A 179 18.76 16.68 7.52
CA ILE A 179 17.72 16.21 8.42
C ILE A 179 16.78 15.30 7.66
N GLY A 180 16.79 13.99 7.96
CA GLY A 180 15.81 13.03 7.46
C GLY A 180 14.47 13.26 8.12
N VAL A 181 13.38 13.10 7.34
CA VAL A 181 12.00 13.34 7.81
C VAL A 181 11.11 12.21 7.35
N THR A 182 10.29 11.67 8.26
CA THR A 182 9.27 10.66 7.92
C THR A 182 7.95 10.97 8.60
N SER A 183 6.85 10.59 7.95
CA SER A 183 5.51 10.53 8.54
C SER A 183 4.64 9.51 7.79
N ASP A 184 3.44 9.19 8.30
CA ASP A 184 2.49 8.34 7.59
C ASP A 184 1.12 9.03 7.44
N ILE A 185 0.39 8.69 6.38
CA ILE A 185 -1.00 9.13 6.20
C ILE A 185 -1.90 8.17 6.97
N LYS A 186 -2.61 8.71 7.97
CA LYS A 186 -3.53 7.92 8.79
C LYS A 186 -4.57 7.22 7.93
N ARG A 187 -4.53 5.87 7.90
CA ARG A 187 -5.51 5.04 7.17
C ARG A 187 -5.67 5.39 5.69
N ALA A 188 -4.62 5.82 5.03
CA ALA A 188 -4.55 6.40 3.68
C ALA A 188 -5.70 6.03 2.70
N CYS A 189 -5.80 4.77 2.25
CA CYS A 189 -6.86 4.36 1.33
C CYS A 189 -8.26 4.58 1.89
N LEU A 190 -8.46 4.38 3.21
CA LEU A 190 -9.75 4.58 3.88
C LEU A 190 -10.17 6.05 3.97
N GLN A 191 -9.33 7.00 3.53
CA GLN A 191 -9.70 8.41 3.42
C GLN A 191 -10.42 8.74 2.11
N ILE A 192 -10.31 7.86 1.10
CA ILE A 192 -11.01 8.04 -0.18
C ILE A 192 -12.40 7.39 -0.10
N GLU A 193 -13.42 8.17 -0.37
CA GLU A 193 -14.81 7.70 -0.39
C GLU A 193 -15.09 6.92 -1.67
N LEU A 194 -15.95 5.91 -1.58
CA LEU A 194 -16.47 5.17 -2.74
C LEU A 194 -17.83 5.72 -3.14
N ARG A 195 -18.03 5.93 -4.43
CA ARG A 195 -19.34 6.27 -4.97
C ARG A 195 -20.35 5.15 -4.69
N GLU A 196 -21.56 5.54 -4.36
CA GLU A 196 -22.61 4.61 -3.93
C GLU A 196 -22.81 3.38 -4.85
N PRO A 197 -22.85 3.53 -6.20
CA PRO A 197 -23.07 2.37 -7.08
C PRO A 197 -22.04 1.25 -6.98
N VAL A 198 -20.81 1.55 -6.54
CA VAL A 198 -19.73 0.54 -6.45
C VAL A 198 -19.63 -0.12 -5.09
N ARG A 199 -20.26 0.43 -4.05
CA ARG A 199 -20.17 -0.09 -2.66
C ARG A 199 -20.73 -1.50 -2.55
N ASP A 200 -21.73 -1.85 -3.36
CA ASP A 200 -22.35 -3.18 -3.36
C ASP A 200 -21.41 -4.29 -3.85
N PHE A 201 -20.32 -3.96 -4.54
CA PHE A 201 -19.28 -4.93 -4.94
C PHE A 201 -18.19 -5.09 -3.89
N LEU A 202 -18.27 -4.34 -2.80
CA LEU A 202 -17.37 -4.38 -1.66
C LEU A 202 -18.12 -4.72 -0.38
N ARG A 203 -19.15 -5.57 -0.49
CA ARG A 203 -19.86 -6.11 0.67
C ARG A 203 -18.98 -7.11 1.41
N PHE A 204 -19.26 -7.27 2.69
CA PHE A 204 -18.72 -8.35 3.51
C PHE A 204 -19.73 -8.77 4.58
N LEU A 205 -19.49 -9.90 5.22
CA LEU A 205 -20.37 -10.47 6.22
C LEU A 205 -19.71 -10.40 7.58
N TRP A 206 -20.45 -9.97 8.59
CA TRP A 206 -20.05 -10.04 9.98
C TRP A 206 -21.24 -10.32 10.89
N TRP A 207 -20.94 -10.63 12.14
CA TRP A 207 -21.95 -10.96 13.13
C TRP A 207 -22.55 -9.72 13.78
N GLU A 208 -23.87 -9.67 13.89
CA GLU A 208 -24.60 -8.74 14.70
C GLU A 208 -25.72 -9.49 15.43
N ASN A 209 -25.74 -9.43 16.78
CA ASN A 209 -26.72 -10.14 17.61
C ASN A 209 -26.87 -11.63 17.22
N GLU A 210 -25.73 -12.32 17.04
CA GLU A 210 -25.64 -13.73 16.63
C GLU A 210 -26.22 -14.05 15.24
N LYS A 211 -26.61 -13.05 14.47
CA LYS A 211 -27.06 -13.19 13.09
C LYS A 211 -25.99 -12.66 12.13
N ILE A 212 -25.97 -13.23 10.92
CA ILE A 212 -25.12 -12.72 9.85
C ILE A 212 -25.74 -11.44 9.31
N GLN A 213 -25.01 -10.34 9.44
CA GLN A 213 -25.34 -9.03 8.89
C GLN A 213 -24.46 -8.74 7.68
N GLU A 214 -25.03 -8.10 6.67
CA GLU A 214 -24.33 -7.61 5.50
C GLU A 214 -23.90 -6.17 5.73
N PHE A 215 -22.60 -5.93 5.54
CA PHE A 215 -21.99 -4.62 5.54
C PHE A 215 -21.39 -4.32 4.17
N ARG A 216 -21.20 -3.05 3.85
CA ARG A 216 -20.46 -2.64 2.67
C ARG A 216 -19.49 -1.50 3.01
N HIS A 217 -18.41 -1.44 2.25
CA HIS A 217 -17.41 -0.39 2.41
C HIS A 217 -17.86 0.92 1.76
N ASN A 218 -17.76 2.01 2.51
CA ASN A 218 -17.93 3.38 2.01
C ASN A 218 -16.60 3.99 1.56
N ARG A 219 -15.48 3.30 1.84
CA ARG A 219 -14.12 3.76 1.58
C ARG A 219 -13.34 2.74 0.76
N VAL A 220 -12.31 3.23 0.04
CA VAL A 220 -11.36 2.36 -0.67
C VAL A 220 -10.61 1.49 0.32
N VAL A 221 -10.57 0.17 0.08
CA VAL A 221 -9.97 -0.80 1.00
C VAL A 221 -8.69 -1.42 0.44
N PHE A 222 -7.79 -1.81 1.33
CA PHE A 222 -6.63 -2.62 0.97
C PHE A 222 -7.05 -4.03 0.54
N GLY A 223 -6.37 -4.57 -0.48
CA GLY A 223 -6.66 -5.88 -1.06
C GLY A 223 -7.36 -5.82 -2.42
N VAL A 224 -7.92 -4.66 -2.77
CA VAL A 224 -8.41 -4.37 -4.13
C VAL A 224 -7.23 -3.91 -4.99
N THR A 225 -7.09 -4.48 -6.19
CA THR A 225 -5.90 -4.29 -7.05
C THR A 225 -5.65 -2.84 -7.43
N CYS A 226 -6.70 -2.03 -7.59
CA CYS A 226 -6.60 -0.61 -7.95
C CYS A 226 -6.35 0.33 -6.75
N SER A 227 -6.42 -0.15 -5.50
CA SER A 227 -6.34 0.74 -4.33
C SER A 227 -5.03 1.55 -4.23
N PRO A 228 -3.85 0.98 -4.53
CA PRO A 228 -2.61 1.76 -4.56
C PRO A 228 -2.62 2.85 -5.65
N TYR A 229 -3.16 2.52 -6.82
CA TYR A 229 -3.32 3.48 -7.90
C TYR A 229 -4.27 4.61 -7.52
N LEU A 230 -5.46 4.30 -7.00
CA LEU A 230 -6.45 5.31 -6.60
C LEU A 230 -5.86 6.27 -5.54
N LEU A 231 -5.13 5.73 -4.56
CA LEU A 231 -4.46 6.56 -3.55
C LEU A 231 -3.43 7.50 -4.19
N GLY A 232 -2.52 6.97 -5.01
CA GLY A 232 -1.50 7.76 -5.69
C GLY A 232 -2.08 8.80 -6.64
N ALA A 233 -3.15 8.44 -7.39
CA ALA A 233 -3.82 9.33 -8.32
C ALA A 233 -4.55 10.48 -7.60
N VAL A 234 -5.26 10.20 -6.51
CA VAL A 234 -5.92 11.24 -5.69
C VAL A 234 -4.89 12.18 -5.09
N LEU A 235 -3.80 11.65 -4.51
CA LEU A 235 -2.72 12.47 -3.97
C LEU A 235 -2.06 13.33 -5.04
N GLY A 236 -1.72 12.75 -6.19
CA GLY A 236 -1.14 13.47 -7.31
C GLY A 236 -2.06 14.55 -7.87
N TYR A 237 -3.35 14.25 -8.01
CA TYR A 237 -4.35 15.23 -8.42
C TYR A 237 -4.44 16.39 -7.42
N HIS A 238 -4.58 16.10 -6.13
CA HIS A 238 -4.67 17.11 -5.08
C HIS A 238 -3.44 18.02 -5.06
N LEU A 239 -2.24 17.45 -5.04
CA LEU A 239 -0.97 18.19 -4.99
C LEU A 239 -0.72 19.00 -6.28
N SER A 240 -1.25 18.58 -7.42
CA SER A 240 -1.14 19.36 -8.67
C SER A 240 -2.04 20.60 -8.70
N HIS A 241 -3.07 20.66 -7.84
CA HIS A 241 -4.07 21.75 -7.79
C HIS A 241 -3.89 22.71 -6.60
N VAL A 242 -2.75 22.64 -5.90
CA VAL A 242 -2.45 23.62 -4.85
C VAL A 242 -2.16 25.02 -5.39
N PRO A 243 -2.31 26.08 -4.58
CA PRO A 243 -1.90 27.45 -4.92
C PRO A 243 -0.44 27.53 -5.38
N LYS A 244 -0.12 28.55 -6.17
CA LYS A 244 1.24 28.72 -6.75
C LYS A 244 2.33 28.79 -5.69
N GLU A 245 2.05 29.38 -4.57
CA GLU A 245 2.95 29.58 -3.43
C GLU A 245 3.37 28.25 -2.77
N LEU A 246 2.51 27.23 -2.88
CA LEU A 246 2.73 25.92 -2.29
C LEU A 246 3.25 24.87 -3.28
N LYS A 247 3.45 25.23 -4.55
CA LYS A 247 3.83 24.27 -5.62
C LYS A 247 5.17 23.60 -5.37
N GLU A 248 6.14 24.34 -4.87
CA GLU A 248 7.48 23.78 -4.58
C GLU A 248 7.39 22.72 -3.47
N MET A 249 6.73 23.05 -2.37
CA MET A 249 6.45 22.11 -1.28
C MET A 249 5.64 20.90 -1.76
N ALA A 250 4.58 21.13 -2.55
CA ALA A 250 3.75 20.05 -3.08
C ALA A 250 4.53 19.10 -4.00
N ASN A 251 5.41 19.61 -4.83
CA ASN A 251 6.33 18.80 -5.66
C ASN A 251 7.30 17.99 -4.80
N LYS A 252 7.86 18.60 -3.73
CA LYS A 252 8.70 17.90 -2.77
C LYS A 252 7.93 16.79 -2.07
N LEU A 253 6.73 17.11 -1.57
CA LEU A 253 5.85 16.14 -0.90
C LEU A 253 5.45 14.99 -1.83
N GLN A 254 5.07 15.27 -3.09
CA GLN A 254 4.71 14.23 -4.06
C GLN A 254 5.84 13.24 -4.29
N LYS A 255 7.09 13.72 -4.40
CA LYS A 255 8.28 12.87 -4.54
C LYS A 255 8.66 12.14 -3.24
N ALA A 256 8.21 12.63 -2.09
CA ALA A 256 8.42 12.03 -0.80
C ALA A 256 7.45 10.89 -0.48
N LEU A 257 6.30 10.85 -1.18
CA LEU A 257 5.26 9.87 -0.91
C LEU A 257 5.59 8.49 -1.51
N TYR A 258 5.64 7.50 -0.65
CA TYR A 258 5.70 6.08 -0.98
C TYR A 258 4.46 5.38 -0.43
N VAL A 259 3.43 5.25 -1.25
CA VAL A 259 2.08 4.78 -0.88
C VAL A 259 1.47 5.69 0.19
N ASP A 260 1.55 5.32 1.47
CA ASP A 260 1.04 6.04 2.63
C ASP A 260 2.15 6.66 3.50
N ASN A 261 3.41 6.42 3.17
CA ASN A 261 4.55 6.96 3.91
C ASN A 261 5.10 8.20 3.21
N CYS A 262 5.36 9.25 3.97
CA CYS A 262 6.15 10.38 3.55
C CYS A 262 7.59 10.17 4.02
N VAL A 263 8.56 10.16 3.10
CA VAL A 263 9.98 9.93 3.39
C VAL A 263 10.83 10.88 2.55
N THR A 264 11.50 11.83 3.20
CA THR A 264 12.29 12.88 2.54
C THR A 264 13.38 13.40 3.47
N SER A 265 14.12 14.43 3.04
CA SER A 265 15.05 15.18 3.88
C SER A 265 14.92 16.67 3.66
N VAL A 266 15.37 17.45 4.63
CA VAL A 266 15.41 18.92 4.63
C VAL A 266 16.78 19.41 5.11
N SER A 267 17.13 20.64 4.73
CA SER A 267 18.47 21.19 4.94
C SER A 267 18.67 21.66 6.38
N ASP A 268 17.64 22.24 7.00
CA ASP A 268 17.71 22.82 8.33
C ASP A 268 16.35 22.80 9.06
N ASN A 269 16.33 23.29 10.31
CA ASN A 269 15.14 23.30 11.16
C ASN A 269 14.04 24.25 10.65
N ASN A 270 14.38 25.31 9.91
CA ASN A 270 13.37 26.22 9.37
C ASN A 270 12.60 25.53 8.25
N GLU A 271 13.32 24.90 7.31
CA GLU A 271 12.72 24.09 6.25
C GLU A 271 11.92 22.92 6.83
N LEU A 272 12.41 22.29 7.92
CA LEU A 272 11.69 21.21 8.61
C LEU A 272 10.31 21.70 9.11
N ASN A 273 10.30 22.79 9.85
CA ASN A 273 9.07 23.37 10.39
C ASN A 273 8.10 23.77 9.27
N GLU A 274 8.61 24.44 8.25
CA GLU A 274 7.80 24.86 7.10
C GLU A 274 7.23 23.66 6.36
N PHE A 275 8.02 22.64 6.08
CA PHE A 275 7.59 21.42 5.40
C PHE A 275 6.51 20.68 6.20
N ILE A 276 6.70 20.49 7.52
CA ILE A 276 5.70 19.83 8.39
C ILE A 276 4.37 20.59 8.35
N VAL A 277 4.41 21.91 8.57
CA VAL A 277 3.20 22.74 8.66
C VAL A 277 2.47 22.77 7.31
N GLN A 278 3.17 23.05 6.22
CA GLN A 278 2.55 23.19 4.91
C GLN A 278 2.01 21.84 4.39
N SER A 279 2.79 20.74 4.52
CA SER A 279 2.34 19.42 4.08
C SER A 279 1.15 18.89 4.87
N THR A 280 1.15 19.13 6.20
CA THR A 280 0.01 18.76 7.07
C THR A 280 -1.26 19.52 6.65
N ASN A 281 -1.15 20.82 6.46
CA ASN A 281 -2.30 21.66 6.07
C ASN A 281 -2.84 21.26 4.69
N VAL A 282 -1.96 21.12 3.70
CA VAL A 282 -2.36 20.74 2.34
C VAL A 282 -3.07 19.40 2.32
N LEU A 283 -2.53 18.37 2.97
CA LEU A 283 -3.18 17.06 2.97
C LEU A 283 -4.44 17.02 3.84
N ALA A 284 -4.50 17.82 4.89
CA ALA A 284 -5.71 17.95 5.73
C ALA A 284 -6.90 18.47 4.91
N GLU A 285 -6.70 19.36 3.93
CA GLU A 285 -7.74 19.82 3.01
C GLU A 285 -8.40 18.69 2.21
N ALA A 286 -7.67 17.58 2.01
CA ALA A 286 -8.15 16.34 1.37
C ALA A 286 -8.62 15.29 2.37
N ASN A 287 -8.78 15.64 3.66
CA ASN A 287 -9.03 14.71 4.76
C ASN A 287 -7.94 13.64 4.92
N MET A 288 -6.72 13.88 4.44
CA MET A 288 -5.58 12.99 4.58
C MET A 288 -4.64 13.55 5.65
N ASN A 289 -4.67 12.95 6.84
CA ASN A 289 -3.91 13.46 7.98
C ASN A 289 -2.55 12.79 8.07
N LEU A 290 -1.47 13.57 7.92
CA LEU A 290 -0.11 13.15 8.24
C LEU A 290 0.05 13.08 9.76
N ARG A 291 0.67 11.99 10.23
CA ARG A 291 0.91 11.73 11.65
C ARG A 291 2.23 11.01 11.87
N MET A 292 2.57 10.73 13.15
CA MET A 292 3.78 10.02 13.55
C MET A 292 5.03 10.62 12.90
N TRP A 293 5.12 11.95 12.98
CA TRP A 293 6.26 12.67 12.45
C TRP A 293 7.54 12.28 13.17
N CYS A 294 8.58 11.97 12.40
CA CYS A 294 9.91 11.67 12.89
C CYS A 294 10.94 12.42 12.07
N TRP A 295 11.94 12.93 12.72
CA TRP A 295 13.09 13.58 12.08
C TRP A 295 14.38 13.27 12.84
N GLY A 296 15.51 13.45 12.22
CA GLY A 296 16.85 13.19 12.77
C GLY A 296 17.94 13.48 11.76
N PRO A 297 19.21 13.38 12.20
CA PRO A 297 19.65 12.91 13.53
C PRO A 297 19.32 13.87 14.66
N PHE A 298 19.31 13.38 15.90
CA PHE A 298 18.99 14.20 17.06
C PHE A 298 19.98 15.35 17.29
N GLU A 299 21.25 15.16 16.89
CA GLU A 299 22.27 16.20 16.99
C GLU A 299 22.03 17.38 16.02
N ALA A 300 21.44 17.11 14.87
CA ALA A 300 21.15 18.14 13.86
C ALA A 300 19.88 18.94 14.19
N THR A 301 19.06 18.45 15.13
CA THR A 301 17.79 19.08 15.48
C THR A 301 17.86 19.63 16.90
N ASN A 302 17.88 20.96 17.01
CA ASN A 302 17.71 21.59 18.31
C ASN A 302 16.36 21.19 18.90
N GLN A 303 16.29 21.04 20.25
CA GLN A 303 15.06 20.64 20.97
C GLN A 303 13.87 21.59 20.77
N ASP A 304 14.07 22.75 20.12
CA ASP A 304 13.10 23.81 19.91
C ASP A 304 12.39 23.76 18.55
N VAL A 305 12.14 22.56 18.00
CA VAL A 305 11.18 22.41 16.88
C VAL A 305 9.76 22.63 17.44
N THR A 306 9.40 23.89 17.62
CA THR A 306 8.07 24.31 18.04
C THR A 306 7.16 24.44 16.82
N CYS A 307 6.66 23.31 16.33
CA CYS A 307 5.56 23.35 15.36
C CYS A 307 4.30 23.86 16.06
N ASN A 308 3.74 24.98 15.58
CA ASN A 308 2.43 25.48 16.03
C ASN A 308 1.23 24.59 15.63
N VAL A 309 1.50 23.38 15.18
CA VAL A 309 0.52 22.38 14.78
C VAL A 309 0.58 21.22 15.77
N ASN A 310 -0.58 20.73 16.23
CA ASN A 310 -0.66 19.52 17.05
C ASN A 310 -0.22 18.31 16.22
N ILE A 311 1.07 17.97 16.27
CA ILE A 311 1.64 16.83 15.55
C ILE A 311 1.89 15.67 16.51
N GLU A 312 1.47 14.46 16.10
CA GLU A 312 1.92 13.24 16.76
C GLU A 312 3.38 12.98 16.36
N GLN A 313 4.30 13.17 17.30
CA GLN A 313 5.73 12.90 17.10
C GLN A 313 6.08 11.52 17.65
N ASP A 314 6.84 10.74 16.87
CA ASP A 314 7.46 9.51 17.38
C ASP A 314 8.88 9.85 17.90
N VAL A 315 9.09 9.59 19.18
CA VAL A 315 10.36 9.88 19.89
C VAL A 315 11.32 8.68 19.96
N ASN A 316 10.94 7.54 19.36
CA ASN A 316 11.80 6.35 19.37
C ASN A 316 13.14 6.64 18.65
N PRO A 317 14.28 6.22 19.23
CA PRO A 317 15.59 6.44 18.59
C PRO A 317 15.75 5.61 17.32
N VAL A 318 15.13 4.44 17.24
CA VAL A 318 15.19 3.55 16.08
C VAL A 318 13.80 3.32 15.51
N ILE A 319 13.59 3.71 14.28
CA ILE A 319 12.29 3.59 13.59
C ILE A 319 12.42 2.83 12.26
N PRO A 320 11.33 2.18 11.79
CA PRO A 320 11.33 1.58 10.47
C PRO A 320 11.18 2.65 9.37
N VAL A 321 12.02 2.59 8.34
CA VAL A 321 11.93 3.42 7.14
C VAL A 321 11.98 2.52 5.92
N LEU A 322 10.87 2.39 5.18
CA LEU A 322 10.75 1.59 3.96
C LEU A 322 11.36 0.18 4.07
N GLY A 323 11.21 -0.47 5.23
CA GLY A 323 11.72 -1.83 5.47
C GLY A 323 13.15 -1.92 6.04
N LEU A 324 13.86 -0.80 6.10
CA LEU A 324 15.11 -0.65 6.85
C LEU A 324 14.82 -0.16 8.27
N LYS A 325 15.82 -0.21 9.16
CA LYS A 325 15.79 0.46 10.45
C LYS A 325 16.66 1.72 10.37
N TRP A 326 16.12 2.84 10.75
CA TRP A 326 16.86 4.09 10.87
C TRP A 326 17.16 4.38 12.33
N ASP A 327 18.44 4.34 12.70
CA ASP A 327 18.92 4.81 13.98
C ASP A 327 19.13 6.33 13.89
N ARG A 328 18.34 7.08 14.61
CA ARG A 328 18.34 8.55 14.62
C ARG A 328 19.46 9.14 15.51
N THR A 329 20.08 8.31 16.34
CA THR A 329 21.23 8.72 17.18
C THR A 329 22.49 8.79 16.33
N ASP A 330 22.79 7.68 15.63
CA ASP A 330 24.00 7.57 14.81
C ASP A 330 23.75 7.93 13.34
N ASP A 331 22.52 8.30 12.99
CA ASP A 331 22.04 8.60 11.64
C ASP A 331 22.35 7.48 10.62
N THR A 332 22.13 6.23 11.00
CA THR A 332 22.45 5.06 10.18
C THR A 332 21.21 4.32 9.72
N LEU A 333 21.21 3.85 8.47
CA LEU A 333 20.21 2.92 7.93
C LEU A 333 20.74 1.49 8.04
N VAL A 334 20.02 0.64 8.75
CA VAL A 334 20.44 -0.74 9.04
C VAL A 334 19.51 -1.73 8.37
N ILE A 335 20.07 -2.69 7.65
CA ILE A 335 19.35 -3.87 7.17
C ILE A 335 19.21 -4.82 8.36
N ALA A 336 17.98 -5.10 8.79
CA ALA A 336 17.69 -6.00 9.90
C ALA A 336 17.23 -7.37 9.38
N PRO A 337 18.13 -8.34 9.19
CA PRO A 337 17.74 -9.68 8.76
C PRO A 337 16.98 -10.39 9.88
N LYS A 338 15.82 -10.96 9.59
CA LYS A 338 15.09 -11.86 10.49
C LYS A 338 15.72 -13.26 10.45
N LEU A 339 16.90 -13.43 11.03
CA LEU A 339 17.65 -14.68 11.05
C LEU A 339 17.31 -15.54 12.27
N GLU A 340 16.04 -15.83 12.51
CA GLU A 340 15.61 -16.72 13.64
C GLU A 340 15.58 -18.21 13.28
N ALA A 341 16.35 -18.70 12.33
CA ALA A 341 16.33 -20.09 11.98
C ALA A 341 17.47 -20.86 12.66
N LYS A 342 17.15 -21.66 13.70
CA LYS A 342 17.98 -22.82 14.05
C LYS A 342 17.94 -23.78 12.84
N LEU A 343 19.03 -23.81 12.08
CA LEU A 343 19.20 -24.69 10.92
C LEU A 343 19.48 -26.12 11.38
N GLU A 344 18.47 -26.81 11.90
CA GLU A 344 18.63 -28.25 12.24
C GLU A 344 18.70 -29.13 10.99
N SER A 345 18.10 -28.71 9.87
CA SER A 345 18.24 -29.36 8.54
C SER A 345 18.03 -28.34 7.42
N PRO A 346 19.06 -28.03 6.61
CA PRO A 346 18.93 -27.11 5.49
C PRO A 346 18.12 -27.77 4.36
N THR A 347 17.00 -27.19 4.00
CA THR A 347 16.23 -27.53 2.79
C THR A 347 16.28 -26.36 1.81
N LYS A 348 16.14 -26.62 0.50
CA LYS A 348 16.06 -25.56 -0.53
C LYS A 348 15.05 -24.48 -0.14
N ARG A 349 13.87 -24.87 0.37
CA ARG A 349 12.82 -23.93 0.81
C ARG A 349 13.26 -23.07 2.00
N LYS A 350 13.98 -23.63 2.96
CA LYS A 350 14.52 -22.88 4.11
C LYS A 350 15.60 -21.89 3.69
N ILE A 351 16.54 -22.33 2.82
CA ILE A 351 17.59 -21.46 2.28
C ILE A 351 16.95 -20.31 1.49
N LEU A 352 15.99 -20.61 0.62
CA LEU A 352 15.25 -19.59 -0.13
C LEU A 352 14.52 -18.61 0.80
N SER A 353 13.83 -19.11 1.82
CA SER A 353 13.12 -18.28 2.80
C SER A 353 14.06 -17.34 3.56
N LEU A 354 15.24 -17.83 3.95
CA LEU A 354 16.25 -17.00 4.64
C LEU A 354 16.85 -15.95 3.72
N THR A 355 17.25 -16.32 2.51
CA THR A 355 17.84 -15.38 1.56
C THR A 355 16.85 -14.33 1.07
N GLN A 356 15.59 -14.70 0.89
CA GLN A 356 14.51 -13.76 0.52
C GLN A 356 13.98 -12.96 1.72
N GLY A 357 14.23 -13.44 2.95
CA GLY A 357 13.87 -12.73 4.18
C GLY A 357 14.76 -11.52 4.49
N ILE A 358 15.89 -11.39 3.77
CA ILE A 358 16.79 -10.22 3.91
C ILE A 358 16.34 -9.17 2.92
N PHE A 359 15.77 -8.10 3.44
CA PHE A 359 15.32 -6.96 2.63
C PHE A 359 16.50 -6.02 2.39
N ASP A 360 17.05 -6.03 1.18
CA ASP A 360 18.17 -5.21 0.74
C ASP A 360 17.79 -4.40 -0.50
N PRO A 361 17.08 -3.29 -0.33
CA PRO A 361 16.56 -2.50 -1.46
C PRO A 361 17.65 -1.78 -2.26
N LEU A 362 18.84 -1.59 -1.68
CA LEU A 362 19.98 -0.94 -2.34
C LEU A 362 20.97 -1.93 -2.95
N GLY A 363 20.81 -3.24 -2.68
CA GLY A 363 21.67 -4.28 -3.25
C GLY A 363 23.03 -4.42 -2.59
N PHE A 364 23.28 -3.82 -1.45
CA PHE A 364 24.59 -3.88 -0.76
C PHE A 364 24.98 -5.30 -0.34
N LEU A 365 24.00 -6.13 0.04
CA LEU A 365 24.24 -7.52 0.42
C LEU A 365 24.12 -8.49 -0.76
N ALA A 366 23.76 -8.03 -1.96
CA ALA A 366 23.58 -8.89 -3.11
C ALA A 366 24.79 -9.78 -3.42
N PRO A 367 26.08 -9.30 -3.37
CA PRO A 367 27.24 -10.15 -3.58
C PRO A 367 27.37 -11.26 -2.54
N ALA A 368 27.06 -10.97 -1.27
CA ALA A 368 27.13 -11.94 -0.17
C ALA A 368 26.00 -12.98 -0.24
N LEU A 369 24.82 -12.60 -0.76
CA LEU A 369 23.65 -13.47 -0.88
C LEU A 369 23.66 -14.31 -2.16
N LEU A 370 24.46 -13.91 -3.17
CA LEU A 370 24.53 -14.59 -4.47
C LEU A 370 24.89 -16.08 -4.35
N PRO A 371 25.90 -16.51 -3.58
CA PRO A 371 26.22 -17.93 -3.46
C PRO A 371 25.05 -18.77 -2.93
N ALA A 372 24.32 -18.24 -1.92
CA ALA A 372 23.15 -18.92 -1.37
C ALA A 372 21.99 -19.01 -2.38
N LYS A 373 21.79 -17.97 -3.20
CA LYS A 373 20.79 -17.97 -4.28
C LYS A 373 21.15 -18.97 -5.39
N LEU A 374 22.41 -19.08 -5.76
CA LEU A 374 22.89 -20.05 -6.75
C LEU A 374 22.74 -21.51 -6.27
N LEU A 375 22.89 -21.77 -4.98
CA LEU A 375 22.67 -23.11 -4.40
C LEU A 375 21.21 -23.57 -4.46
N VAL A 376 20.28 -22.66 -4.63
CA VAL A 376 18.84 -22.96 -4.64
C VAL A 376 18.29 -23.12 -6.07
N GLN A 377 19.00 -22.63 -7.08
CA GLN A 377 18.69 -22.88 -8.49
C GLN A 377 19.01 -24.36 -8.85
#